data_e3f9bf9524a5ebc283d075282ddd0817
#
_entry.id   e3f9bf9524a5ebc283d075282ddd0817
#
_cell.length_a   1.000
_cell.length_b   1.000
_cell.length_c   1.000
_cell.angle_alpha   90.00
_cell.angle_beta   90.00
_cell.angle_gamma   90.00
#
_symmetry.space_group_name_H-M   'P 1'
#
loop_
_entity.id
_entity.type
_entity.pdbx_description
1 polymer ?
#
loop_
_entity_poly.entity_id
_entity_poly.type
_entity_poly.pdbx_seq_one_letter_code
_entity_poly.pdbx_strand_id
1 'polypeptide(L)'
;MKKYALMVLVLVMGLALAGGVFAADKDAIKSQVDEIVAAIEGGKTAADFKDAAKKEPYYVYILQEDGMVLVHPSLEGKSLKEAAMPAYEAVSKATPDGTWVQYTWKDAEKNAYVRSTKDGLIVGSGY
;
A
#
# COMPACT_ATOMS: atom_id res chain seq x y z
N MET A 1 -0.94 -22.38 8.83
CA MET A 1 -1.10 -22.32 9.06
C MET A 1 -0.88 -22.08 9.18
N LYS A 2 -1.09 -21.81 9.31
CA LYS A 2 -1.04 -21.66 9.83
C LYS A 2 -0.80 -21.28 10.31
N LYS A 3 -0.61 -21.71 10.49
CA LYS A 3 -0.65 -21.44 11.03
C LYS A 3 -0.59 -20.98 11.52
N TYR A 4 -0.73 -20.77 11.53
CA TYR A 4 -0.73 -20.31 12.27
C TYR A 4 -0.78 -19.93 12.75
N ALA A 5 -0.43 -20.61 12.86
CA ALA A 5 -0.96 -20.43 13.41
C ALA A 5 -0.81 -20.14 13.74
N LEU A 6 -0.64 -20.09 13.88
CA LEU A 6 -0.96 -19.91 14.39
C LEU A 6 -0.76 -19.45 14.53
N MET A 7 -0.69 -19.37 14.75
CA MET A 7 -0.96 -19.00 15.15
C MET A 7 -0.98 -18.54 15.37
N VAL A 8 -0.71 -18.53 15.59
CA VAL A 8 -1.20 -18.25 16.05
C VAL A 8 -1.20 -17.96 16.36
N LEU A 9 -1.00 -17.79 16.66
CA LEU A 9 -1.46 -17.58 17.15
C LEU A 9 -1.34 -17.20 17.59
N VAL A 10 -1.04 -17.11 17.79
CA VAL A 10 -1.39 -16.79 18.39
C VAL A 10 -1.24 -16.33 18.67
N LEU A 11 -0.95 -16.22 19.05
CA LEU A 11 -1.29 -15.83 19.45
C LEU A 11 -1.29 -15.37 19.69
N VAL A 12 -0.98 -15.31 19.95
CA VAL A 12 -1.41 -14.85 20.35
C VAL A 12 -1.40 -14.49 20.57
N MET A 13 -1.26 -14.41 20.92
CA MET A 13 -1.58 -13.94 21.36
C MET A 13 -1.63 -13.43 21.77
N GLY A 14 -1.56 -13.26 21.98
CA GLY A 14 -1.90 -12.68 22.70
C GLY A 14 -1.92 -12.00 23.00
N LEU A 15 -1.72 -11.75 23.20
CA LEU A 15 -1.91 -10.94 23.50
C LEU A 15 -2.10 -10.26 23.65
N ALA A 16 -2.23 -10.41 23.91
CA ALA A 16 -2.47 -9.70 24.10
C ALA A 16 -2.45 -9.04 24.14
N LEU A 17 -2.43 -8.81 24.43
CA LEU A 17 -2.36 -8.01 24.56
C LEU A 17 -2.82 -7.32 24.63
N ALA A 18 -2.94 -7.88 25.12
CA ALA A 18 -3.73 -6.80 25.37
C ALA A 18 -3.53 -5.60 24.62
N GLY A 19 -4.05 -5.06 24.68
CA GLY A 19 -3.88 -3.83 24.46
C GLY A 19 -3.79 -3.20 23.19
N GLY A 20 -4.17 -3.79 22.33
CA GLY A 20 -4.30 -3.06 21.13
C GLY A 20 -3.11 -3.06 20.21
N VAL A 21 -2.28 -4.03 20.35
CA VAL A 21 -1.26 -4.22 19.32
C VAL A 21 -1.95 -4.82 18.11
N PHE A 22 -1.86 -4.10 16.99
CA PHE A 22 -2.46 -4.55 15.75
C PHE A 22 -1.38 -5.15 14.85
N ALA A 23 -1.51 -6.42 14.53
CA ALA A 23 -0.58 -7.07 13.61
C ALA A 23 -1.05 -6.83 12.17
N ALA A 24 -0.17 -6.29 11.36
CA ALA A 24 -0.51 -6.01 9.97
C ALA A 24 -0.69 -7.30 9.19
N ASP A 25 -1.69 -7.32 8.32
CA ASP A 25 -1.94 -8.45 7.45
C ASP A 25 -1.30 -8.16 6.08
N LYS A 26 -0.05 -8.57 5.94
CA LYS A 26 0.72 -8.31 4.73
C LYS A 26 0.12 -9.01 3.51
N ASP A 27 -0.48 -10.19 3.71
CA ASP A 27 -1.09 -10.89 2.59
C ASP A 27 -2.32 -10.15 2.07
N ALA A 28 -3.10 -9.56 2.96
CA ALA A 28 -4.25 -8.77 2.54
C ALA A 28 -3.81 -7.52 1.78
N ILE A 29 -2.74 -6.87 2.25
CA ILE A 29 -2.19 -5.70 1.58
C ILE A 29 -1.72 -6.07 0.18
N LYS A 30 -0.93 -7.14 0.08
CA LYS A 30 -0.41 -7.60 -1.20
C LYS A 30 -1.53 -7.97 -2.15
N SER A 31 -2.54 -8.70 -1.67
CA SER A 31 -3.66 -9.12 -2.51
C SER A 31 -4.41 -7.95 -3.12
N GLN A 32 -4.69 -6.91 -2.33
CA GLN A 32 -5.44 -5.79 -2.88
C GLN A 32 -4.63 -5.00 -3.91
N VAL A 33 -3.32 -4.86 -3.71
CA VAL A 33 -2.48 -4.20 -4.70
C VAL A 33 -2.42 -5.05 -5.99
N ASP A 34 -2.22 -6.36 -5.84
CA ASP A 34 -2.14 -7.26 -6.99
C ASP A 34 -3.43 -7.23 -7.81
N GLU A 35 -4.58 -7.22 -7.15
CA GLU A 35 -5.88 -7.16 -7.84
C GLU A 35 -6.04 -5.87 -8.62
N ILE A 36 -5.63 -4.75 -8.03
CA ILE A 36 -5.77 -3.45 -8.69
C ILE A 36 -4.84 -3.37 -9.89
N VAL A 37 -3.60 -3.83 -9.75
CA VAL A 37 -2.65 -3.83 -10.87
C VAL A 37 -3.22 -4.68 -12.02
N ALA A 38 -3.73 -5.87 -11.71
CA ALA A 38 -4.30 -6.74 -12.74
C ALA A 38 -5.49 -6.08 -13.44
N ALA A 39 -6.33 -5.39 -12.68
CA ALA A 39 -7.49 -4.71 -13.25
C ALA A 39 -7.07 -3.55 -14.17
N ILE A 40 -6.07 -2.77 -13.73
CA ILE A 40 -5.56 -1.66 -14.56
C ILE A 40 -4.95 -2.20 -15.85
N GLU A 41 -4.17 -3.27 -15.76
CA GLU A 41 -3.56 -3.86 -16.95
C GLU A 41 -4.61 -4.49 -17.84
N GLY A 42 -5.78 -4.81 -17.29
CA GLY A 42 -6.92 -5.32 -18.06
C GLY A 42 -7.82 -4.25 -18.65
N GLY A 43 -7.49 -2.96 -18.47
CA GLY A 43 -8.23 -1.87 -19.10
C GLY A 43 -8.89 -0.88 -18.16
N LYS A 44 -8.87 -1.10 -16.85
CA LYS A 44 -9.44 -0.13 -15.92
C LYS A 44 -8.46 1.02 -15.70
N THR A 45 -8.97 2.12 -15.18
CA THR A 45 -8.16 3.31 -14.91
C THR A 45 -7.97 3.51 -13.42
N ALA A 46 -7.00 4.36 -13.05
CA ALA A 46 -6.79 4.69 -11.65
C ALA A 46 -8.06 5.28 -11.02
N ALA A 47 -8.81 6.08 -11.77
CA ALA A 47 -10.02 6.71 -11.26
C ALA A 47 -11.07 5.69 -10.82
N ASP A 48 -11.05 4.49 -11.38
CA ASP A 48 -11.99 3.43 -10.99
C ASP A 48 -11.75 2.93 -9.56
N PHE A 49 -10.60 3.29 -8.97
CA PHE A 49 -10.22 2.78 -7.66
C PHE A 49 -10.16 3.87 -6.59
N LYS A 50 -10.84 5.01 -6.81
CA LYS A 50 -10.82 6.08 -5.81
C LYS A 50 -11.38 5.65 -4.46
N ASP A 51 -12.33 4.72 -4.45
CA ASP A 51 -12.87 4.22 -3.19
C ASP A 51 -11.85 3.42 -2.40
N ALA A 52 -10.85 2.85 -3.06
CA ALA A 52 -9.80 2.09 -2.37
C ALA A 52 -8.94 2.97 -1.47
N ALA A 53 -8.87 4.29 -1.76
CA ALA A 53 -8.15 5.22 -0.91
C ALA A 53 -8.82 5.41 0.45
N LYS A 54 -10.09 5.06 0.56
CA LYS A 54 -10.86 5.19 1.80
C LYS A 54 -10.97 3.86 2.56
N LYS A 55 -10.38 2.82 2.02
CA LYS A 55 -10.49 1.50 2.60
C LYS A 55 -9.72 1.39 3.91
N GLU A 56 -10.28 0.68 4.86
CA GLU A 56 -9.61 0.44 6.14
C GLU A 56 -9.47 -1.05 6.36
N PRO A 57 -8.45 -1.47 7.05
CA PRO A 57 -7.41 -0.67 7.72
C PRO A 57 -6.28 -0.25 6.78
N TYR A 58 -6.26 -0.71 5.53
CA TYR A 58 -5.17 -0.42 4.59
C TYR A 58 -5.71 0.28 3.36
N TYR A 59 -5.46 1.58 3.27
CA TYR A 59 -5.87 2.31 2.08
C TYR A 59 -4.87 2.06 0.94
N VAL A 60 -5.36 2.27 -0.28
CA VAL A 60 -4.55 2.14 -1.49
C VAL A 60 -4.27 3.53 -2.04
N TYR A 61 -3.09 3.71 -2.61
CA TYR A 61 -2.78 4.92 -3.36
C TYR A 61 -2.23 4.55 -4.73
N ILE A 62 -2.43 5.44 -5.70
CA ILE A 62 -1.96 5.26 -7.06
C ILE A 62 -1.37 6.57 -7.53
N LEU A 63 -0.17 6.53 -8.11
CA LEU A 63 0.50 7.72 -8.60
C LEU A 63 1.20 7.41 -9.91
N GLN A 64 1.51 8.48 -10.65
CA GLN A 64 2.33 8.37 -11.85
C GLN A 64 3.79 8.30 -11.47
N GLU A 65 4.62 7.83 -12.39
CA GLU A 65 6.06 7.73 -12.12
C GLU A 65 6.70 9.10 -11.85
N ASP A 66 6.11 10.17 -12.38
CA ASP A 66 6.61 11.52 -12.15
C ASP A 66 6.22 12.07 -10.77
N GLY A 67 5.43 11.32 -10.02
CA GLY A 67 5.03 11.70 -8.67
C GLY A 67 3.62 12.27 -8.56
N MET A 68 2.94 12.50 -9.67
CA MET A 68 1.56 13.02 -9.61
C MET A 68 0.63 11.98 -9.01
N VAL A 69 -0.04 12.32 -7.92
CA VAL A 69 -0.92 11.41 -7.19
C VAL A 69 -2.31 11.41 -7.80
N LEU A 70 -2.78 10.24 -8.18
CA LEU A 70 -4.10 10.06 -8.80
C LEU A 70 -5.15 9.57 -7.80
N VAL A 71 -4.74 8.73 -6.85
CA VAL A 71 -5.63 8.18 -5.82
C VAL A 71 -4.89 8.23 -4.49
N HIS A 72 -5.49 8.86 -3.49
CA HIS A 72 -4.89 8.96 -2.15
C HIS A 72 -5.94 9.57 -1.22
N PRO A 73 -5.92 9.22 0.07
CA PRO A 73 -6.89 9.83 1.01
C PRO A 73 -6.79 11.35 1.11
N SER A 74 -5.60 11.92 0.92
CA SER A 74 -5.40 13.36 1.15
C SER A 74 -4.54 14.07 0.13
N LEU A 75 -3.85 13.36 -0.77
CA LEU A 75 -2.89 13.97 -1.69
C LEU A 75 -3.31 13.91 -3.16
N GLU A 76 -4.53 13.52 -3.44
CA GLU A 76 -4.99 13.42 -4.83
C GLU A 76 -4.79 14.76 -5.54
N GLY A 77 -4.19 14.70 -6.74
CA GLY A 77 -3.92 15.90 -7.54
C GLY A 77 -2.65 16.63 -7.17
N LYS A 78 -1.90 16.14 -6.21
CA LYS A 78 -0.65 16.77 -5.77
C LYS A 78 0.54 15.94 -6.18
N SER A 79 1.74 16.57 -6.18
CA SER A 79 2.97 15.87 -6.47
C SER A 79 3.54 15.27 -5.19
N LEU A 80 3.78 13.98 -5.19
CA LEU A 80 4.38 13.33 -4.03
C LEU A 80 5.83 13.78 -3.84
N LYS A 81 6.52 14.14 -4.93
CA LYS A 81 7.88 14.68 -4.82
C LYS A 81 7.91 15.93 -3.96
N GLU A 82 6.90 16.79 -4.13
CA GLU A 82 6.84 18.05 -3.39
C GLU A 82 6.27 17.85 -1.99
N ALA A 83 5.30 16.97 -1.86
CA ALA A 83 4.64 16.76 -0.57
C ALA A 83 5.48 15.92 0.39
N ALA A 84 6.20 14.91 -0.13
CA ALA A 84 6.95 13.99 0.73
C ALA A 84 8.00 13.25 -0.09
N MET A 85 9.13 13.91 -0.33
CA MET A 85 10.20 13.32 -1.14
C MET A 85 10.66 11.95 -0.64
N PRO A 86 10.85 11.73 0.68
CA PRO A 86 11.25 10.40 1.14
C PRO A 86 10.26 9.31 0.76
N ALA A 87 8.96 9.61 0.80
CA ALA A 87 7.95 8.66 0.36
C ALA A 87 8.04 8.41 -1.14
N TYR A 88 8.23 9.49 -1.92
CA TYR A 88 8.37 9.35 -3.36
C TYR A 88 9.56 8.47 -3.72
N GLU A 89 10.70 8.72 -3.09
CA GLU A 89 11.91 7.93 -3.37
C GLU A 89 11.69 6.46 -3.07
N ALA A 90 10.98 6.16 -1.98
CA ALA A 90 10.70 4.78 -1.62
C ALA A 90 9.76 4.11 -2.62
N VAL A 91 8.62 4.75 -2.93
CA VAL A 91 7.62 4.11 -3.79
C VAL A 91 8.09 4.03 -5.24
N SER A 92 9.02 4.91 -5.66
CA SER A 92 9.55 4.85 -7.01
C SER A 92 10.39 3.61 -7.27
N LYS A 93 10.70 2.84 -6.22
CA LYS A 93 11.37 1.55 -6.36
C LYS A 93 10.41 0.43 -6.77
N ALA A 94 9.15 0.75 -7.00
CA ALA A 94 8.15 -0.24 -7.39
C ALA A 94 8.61 -1.06 -8.61
N THR A 95 8.29 -2.34 -8.58
CA THR A 95 8.61 -3.27 -9.66
C THR A 95 7.33 -3.87 -10.22
N PRO A 96 7.37 -4.43 -11.43
CA PRO A 96 6.17 -5.08 -11.97
C PRO A 96 5.67 -6.23 -11.10
N ASP A 97 6.57 -6.94 -10.42
CA ASP A 97 6.20 -8.07 -9.56
C ASP A 97 5.89 -7.67 -8.13
N GLY A 98 6.21 -6.45 -7.76
CA GLY A 98 5.94 -5.95 -6.43
C GLY A 98 7.11 -6.08 -5.48
N THR A 99 7.25 -5.11 -4.61
CA THR A 99 8.29 -5.12 -3.58
C THR A 99 7.79 -4.34 -2.36
N TRP A 100 8.34 -4.66 -1.20
CA TRP A 100 8.07 -3.92 0.02
C TRP A 100 9.09 -2.81 0.17
N VAL A 101 8.62 -1.61 0.54
CA VAL A 101 9.48 -0.46 0.79
C VAL A 101 9.12 0.14 2.14
N GLN A 102 10.02 0.97 2.66
CA GLN A 102 9.84 1.61 3.95
C GLN A 102 10.18 3.07 3.84
N TYR A 103 9.37 3.93 4.47
CA TYR A 103 9.62 5.37 4.48
C TYR A 103 8.95 6.00 5.69
N THR A 104 9.31 7.25 5.99
CA THR A 104 8.71 8.01 7.06
C THR A 104 7.64 8.94 6.46
N TRP A 105 6.47 8.94 7.08
CA TRP A 105 5.35 9.79 6.67
C TRP A 105 4.74 10.41 7.93
N LYS A 106 4.79 11.76 8.02
CA LYS A 106 4.23 12.47 9.18
C LYS A 106 4.75 11.89 10.49
N ASP A 107 6.05 11.73 10.56
CA ASP A 107 6.78 11.21 11.73
C ASP A 107 6.47 9.76 12.08
N ALA A 108 5.75 9.04 11.22
CA ALA A 108 5.48 7.62 11.42
C ALA A 108 6.20 6.79 10.38
N GLU A 109 6.70 5.64 10.80
CA GLU A 109 7.32 4.69 9.89
C GLU A 109 6.24 3.95 9.13
N LYS A 110 6.39 3.89 7.81
CA LYS A 110 5.44 3.19 6.94
C LYS A 110 6.12 2.05 6.22
N ASN A 111 5.41 0.95 6.08
CA ASN A 111 5.83 -0.20 5.28
C ASN A 111 4.78 -0.40 4.20
N ALA A 112 5.20 -0.39 2.95
CA ALA A 112 4.25 -0.45 1.84
C ALA A 112 4.68 -1.46 0.79
N TYR A 113 3.69 -2.16 0.25
CA TYR A 113 3.88 -3.02 -0.90
C TYR A 113 3.51 -2.22 -2.13
N VAL A 114 4.43 -2.10 -3.09
CA VAL A 114 4.25 -1.27 -4.27
C VAL A 114 4.56 -2.06 -5.53
N ARG A 115 3.75 -1.83 -6.57
CA ARG A 115 3.94 -2.44 -7.88
C ARG A 115 3.80 -1.40 -8.97
N SER A 116 4.54 -1.60 -10.06
CA SER A 116 4.39 -0.73 -11.23
C SER A 116 3.53 -1.44 -12.28
N THR A 117 2.76 -0.66 -13.03
CA THR A 117 1.97 -1.18 -14.14
C THR A 117 2.69 -0.93 -15.45
N LYS A 118 2.23 -1.58 -16.52
CA LYS A 118 2.80 -1.39 -17.86
C LYS A 118 2.67 0.06 -18.34
N ASP A 119 1.66 0.77 -17.85
CA ASP A 119 1.41 2.15 -18.28
C ASP A 119 2.15 3.17 -17.43
N GLY A 120 3.03 2.73 -16.54
CA GLY A 120 3.83 3.66 -15.77
C GLY A 120 3.16 4.18 -14.51
N LEU A 121 2.16 3.48 -14.00
CA LEU A 121 1.56 3.82 -12.72
C LEU A 121 2.21 3.03 -11.60
N ILE A 122 2.16 3.58 -10.40
CA ILE A 122 2.61 2.90 -9.19
C ILE A 122 1.39 2.72 -8.30
N VAL A 123 1.12 1.47 -7.89
CA VAL A 123 0.02 1.15 -6.98
C VAL A 123 0.63 0.67 -5.67
N GLY A 124 0.18 1.24 -4.57
CA GLY A 124 0.74 0.89 -3.26
C GLY A 124 -0.29 0.86 -2.16
N SER A 125 0.04 0.10 -1.13
CA SER A 125 -0.76 0.01 0.09
C SER A 125 0.16 -0.48 1.20
N GLY A 126 -0.12 -0.08 2.44
CA GLY A 126 0.76 -0.48 3.52
C GLY A 126 0.20 -0.17 4.91
N TYR A 127 1.13 -0.22 5.90
CA TYR A 127 0.77 0.01 7.30
C TYR A 127 1.87 0.80 7.99
#